data_adf42cd4f6c29c7ea003700c1c55b3b4
#
_entry.id   adf42cd4f6c29c7ea003700c1c55b3b4
#
_cell.length_a   1.000
_cell.length_b   1.000
_cell.length_c   1.000
_cell.angle_alpha   90.00
_cell.angle_beta   90.00
_cell.angle_gamma   90.00
#
_symmetry.space_group_name_H-M   'P 1'
#
loop_
_entity.id
_entity.type
_entity.pdbx_description
1 polymer ?
#
loop_
_entity_poly.entity_id
_entity_poly.type
_entity_poly.pdbx_seq_one_letter_code
_entity_poly.pdbx_strand_id
1 'polypeptide(L)'
;GSEMCIRDRGKGDLHIDDHHTVEDVGITLGQAFAKAIGDKKGMTRYGHSYVPLDEALSRVVIDFSGRPGLQMHVPFTRAVVGNFDVDLFQEFFQGFVNHALVSLHIDNLRGHNTHHQIETVFKAFGRALRMAVELDPRMAGQMPSTKGCL
;
A
#
# COMPACT_ATOMS: atom_id res chain seq x y z
N GLY A 1 14.00 -18.35 13.57
CA GLY A 1 13.23 -17.72 12.50
C GLY A 1 14.16 -17.28 11.39
N SER A 2 13.98 -17.81 10.17
CA SER A 2 14.71 -17.32 9.01
C SER A 2 14.18 -15.94 8.65
N GLU A 3 15.01 -14.92 8.78
CA GLU A 3 14.72 -13.62 8.20
C GLU A 3 14.74 -13.77 6.67
N MET A 4 13.59 -13.70 6.06
CA MET A 4 13.48 -13.69 4.62
C MET A 4 13.78 -12.25 4.13
N CYS A 5 15.02 -12.05 3.68
CA CYS A 5 15.40 -10.81 3.03
C CYS A 5 14.82 -10.79 1.60
N ILE A 6 13.74 -10.05 1.40
CA ILE A 6 13.22 -9.78 0.05
C ILE A 6 14.03 -8.62 -0.51
N ARG A 7 14.62 -8.84 -1.68
CA ARG A 7 15.35 -7.80 -2.40
C ARG A 7 14.73 -7.67 -3.79
N ASP A 8 14.13 -6.53 -4.04
CA ASP A 8 13.55 -6.19 -5.33
C ASP A 8 14.56 -5.46 -6.21
N ARG A 9 14.41 -5.60 -7.51
CA ARG A 9 15.20 -4.86 -8.51
C ARG A 9 14.26 -4.35 -9.58
N GLY A 10 14.14 -3.03 -9.68
CA GLY A 10 13.49 -2.35 -10.78
C GLY A 10 14.52 -1.84 -11.79
N LYS A 11 14.23 -1.96 -13.09
CA LYS A 11 14.96 -1.31 -14.17
C LYS A 11 13.95 -0.59 -15.04
N GLY A 12 13.94 0.73 -14.98
CA GLY A 12 13.02 1.57 -15.73
C GLY A 12 13.72 2.46 -16.75
N ASP A 13 12.93 3.19 -17.52
CA ASP A 13 13.33 4.15 -18.52
C ASP A 13 13.53 5.57 -17.94
N LEU A 14 14.24 5.65 -16.82
CA LEU A 14 14.48 6.88 -16.03
C LEU A 14 15.08 8.04 -16.86
N HIS A 15 15.58 7.74 -18.07
CA HIS A 15 16.06 8.77 -19.01
C HIS A 15 14.91 9.55 -19.68
N ILE A 16 13.68 9.06 -19.58
CA ILE A 16 12.47 9.75 -20.04
C ILE A 16 11.88 10.54 -18.88
N ASP A 17 11.36 9.82 -17.87
CA ASP A 17 10.94 10.33 -16.56
C ASP A 17 10.79 9.18 -15.56
N ASP A 18 10.43 9.51 -14.32
CA ASP A 18 10.23 8.51 -13.27
C ASP A 18 8.81 7.91 -13.27
N HIS A 19 7.86 8.49 -14.02
CA HIS A 19 6.43 8.17 -13.97
C HIS A 19 6.19 6.68 -14.27
N HIS A 20 6.60 6.22 -15.45
CA HIS A 20 6.40 4.83 -15.88
C HIS A 20 7.00 3.84 -14.88
N THR A 21 8.21 4.12 -14.39
CA THR A 21 8.88 3.23 -13.44
C THR A 21 8.12 3.12 -12.11
N VAL A 22 7.63 4.25 -11.60
CA VAL A 22 6.89 4.29 -10.32
C VAL A 22 5.55 3.58 -10.45
N GLU A 23 4.82 3.84 -11.52
CA GLU A 23 3.55 3.18 -11.83
C GLU A 23 3.74 1.66 -11.99
N ASP A 24 4.71 1.22 -12.80
CA ASP A 24 5.02 -0.18 -13.03
C ASP A 24 5.42 -0.93 -11.76
N VAL A 25 6.12 -0.28 -10.84
CA VAL A 25 6.44 -0.85 -9.53
C VAL A 25 5.15 -1.07 -8.72
N GLY A 26 4.25 -0.10 -8.70
CA GLY A 26 2.94 -0.23 -8.06
C GLY A 26 2.10 -1.37 -8.65
N ILE A 27 2.01 -1.43 -9.98
CA ILE A 27 1.31 -2.49 -10.74
C ILE A 27 1.89 -3.87 -10.40
N THR A 28 3.19 -4.02 -10.54
CA THR A 28 3.88 -5.31 -10.33
C THR A 28 3.72 -5.79 -8.88
N LEU A 29 3.83 -4.88 -7.91
CA LEU A 29 3.62 -5.19 -6.51
C LEU A 29 2.16 -5.62 -6.25
N GLY A 30 1.18 -4.91 -6.83
CA GLY A 30 -0.23 -5.27 -6.74
C GLY A 30 -0.53 -6.66 -7.29
N GLN A 31 0.01 -6.98 -8.47
CA GLN A 31 -0.10 -8.30 -9.09
C GLN A 31 0.54 -9.40 -8.22
N ALA A 32 1.71 -9.14 -7.65
CA ALA A 32 2.41 -10.07 -6.76
C ALA A 32 1.57 -10.37 -5.50
N PHE A 33 0.98 -9.35 -4.89
CA PHE A 33 0.07 -9.52 -3.76
C PHE A 33 -1.18 -10.32 -4.14
N ALA A 34 -1.87 -9.97 -5.22
CA ALA A 34 -3.05 -10.71 -5.70
C ALA A 34 -2.75 -12.18 -5.91
N LYS A 35 -1.59 -12.49 -6.50
CA LYS A 35 -1.14 -13.88 -6.70
C LYS A 35 -0.79 -14.59 -5.40
N ALA A 36 -0.14 -13.90 -4.47
CA ALA A 36 0.33 -14.48 -3.21
C ALA A 36 -0.83 -14.82 -2.25
N ILE A 37 -1.87 -13.99 -2.18
CA ILE A 37 -3.03 -14.18 -1.30
C ILE A 37 -4.03 -15.22 -1.82
N GLY A 38 -3.98 -15.55 -3.12
CA GLY A 38 -4.83 -16.57 -3.72
C GLY A 38 -6.33 -16.32 -3.50
N ASP A 39 -7.02 -17.33 -2.96
CA ASP A 39 -8.47 -17.31 -2.74
C ASP A 39 -8.91 -16.53 -1.46
N LYS A 40 -7.98 -15.95 -0.74
CA LYS A 40 -8.19 -15.14 0.48
C LYS A 40 -8.81 -15.87 1.67
N LYS A 41 -8.96 -17.21 1.62
CA LYS A 41 -9.54 -17.98 2.73
C LYS A 41 -8.67 -17.92 3.98
N GLY A 42 -9.33 -17.72 5.12
CA GLY A 42 -8.67 -17.64 6.42
C GLY A 42 -7.88 -16.37 6.67
N MET A 43 -7.89 -15.43 5.74
CA MET A 43 -7.17 -14.15 5.83
C MET A 43 -7.95 -13.15 6.68
N THR A 44 -7.26 -12.28 7.42
CA THR A 44 -7.88 -11.19 8.20
C THR A 44 -8.66 -10.21 7.32
N ARG A 45 -8.22 -9.98 6.09
CA ARG A 45 -8.83 -9.14 5.07
C ARG A 45 -8.68 -7.65 5.31
N TYR A 46 -8.93 -7.17 6.53
CA TYR A 46 -8.83 -5.75 6.89
C TYR A 46 -7.53 -5.48 7.63
N GLY A 47 -6.90 -4.37 7.31
CA GLY A 47 -5.73 -3.91 8.04
C GLY A 47 -5.74 -2.40 8.18
N HIS A 48 -5.17 -1.93 9.28
CA HIS A 48 -5.02 -0.50 9.52
C HIS A 48 -3.78 -0.23 10.34
N SER A 49 -3.24 0.97 10.20
CA SER A 49 -2.13 1.41 11.04
C SER A 49 -2.06 2.93 11.12
N TYR A 50 -1.65 3.40 12.29
CA TYR A 50 -1.22 4.78 12.51
C TYR A 50 0.27 4.77 12.77
N VAL A 51 1.02 5.58 12.05
CA VAL A 51 2.48 5.67 12.21
C VAL A 51 2.89 7.13 12.34
N PRO A 52 3.52 7.51 13.46
CA PRO A 52 4.13 8.81 13.63
C PRO A 52 5.60 8.81 13.18
N LEU A 53 6.08 9.97 12.76
CA LEU A 53 7.49 10.32 12.64
C LEU A 53 7.62 11.81 12.93
N ASP A 54 8.25 12.14 14.04
CA ASP A 54 8.37 13.49 14.56
C ASP A 54 7.00 14.21 14.58
N GLU A 55 6.81 15.25 13.78
CA GLU A 55 5.58 16.03 13.68
C GLU A 55 4.52 15.40 12.76
N ALA A 56 4.92 14.42 11.93
CA ALA A 56 4.03 13.78 10.98
C ALA A 56 3.32 12.56 11.59
N LEU A 57 2.06 12.39 11.21
CA LEU A 57 1.23 11.24 11.59
C LEU A 57 0.37 10.86 10.40
N SER A 58 0.52 9.63 9.92
CA SER A 58 -0.32 9.08 8.86
C SER A 58 -1.14 7.88 9.33
N ARG A 59 -2.31 7.73 8.72
CA ARG A 59 -3.20 6.59 8.86
C ARG A 59 -3.36 5.91 7.52
N VAL A 60 -3.28 4.58 7.49
CA VAL A 60 -3.63 3.76 6.34
C VAL A 60 -4.63 2.69 6.75
N VAL A 61 -5.66 2.51 5.93
CA VAL A 61 -6.67 1.46 6.08
C VAL A 61 -6.82 0.72 4.75
N ILE A 62 -6.79 -0.60 4.78
CA ILE A 62 -6.91 -1.45 3.59
C ILE A 62 -7.97 -2.53 3.79
N ASP A 63 -8.74 -2.80 2.72
CA ASP A 63 -9.67 -3.92 2.59
C ASP A 63 -9.36 -4.69 1.31
N PHE A 64 -9.03 -5.96 1.42
CA PHE A 64 -8.87 -6.87 0.28
C PHE A 64 -10.23 -7.30 -0.28
N SER A 65 -11.02 -6.30 -0.67
CA SER A 65 -12.43 -6.39 -1.05
C SER A 65 -12.69 -7.04 -2.42
N GLY A 66 -11.67 -7.30 -3.22
CA GLY A 66 -11.82 -7.70 -4.62
C GLY A 66 -12.23 -6.55 -5.56
N ARG A 67 -12.31 -5.33 -5.07
CA ARG A 67 -12.69 -4.13 -5.83
C ARG A 67 -11.66 -3.02 -5.63
N PRO A 68 -11.10 -2.46 -6.72
CA PRO A 68 -10.13 -1.37 -6.60
C PRO A 68 -10.81 -0.07 -6.14
N GLY A 69 -10.16 0.65 -5.24
CA GLY A 69 -10.57 1.96 -4.81
C GLY A 69 -9.47 2.65 -4.01
N LEU A 70 -9.02 3.81 -4.45
CA LEU A 70 -8.03 4.64 -3.75
C LEU A 70 -8.68 5.93 -3.24
N GLN A 71 -8.53 6.19 -1.95
CA GLN A 71 -8.80 7.49 -1.34
C GLN A 71 -7.50 7.95 -0.68
N MET A 72 -6.88 8.98 -1.25
CA MET A 72 -5.62 9.50 -0.76
C MET A 72 -5.76 10.98 -0.41
N HIS A 73 -5.50 11.32 0.84
CA HIS A 73 -5.48 12.68 1.33
C HIS A 73 -4.17 12.94 2.08
N VAL A 74 -3.18 13.40 1.32
CA VAL A 74 -1.86 13.78 1.83
C VAL A 74 -1.53 15.17 1.32
N PRO A 75 -1.74 16.21 2.14
CA PRO A 75 -1.49 17.60 1.74
C PRO A 75 0.01 17.89 1.75
N PHE A 76 0.70 17.50 0.70
CA PHE A 76 2.13 17.76 0.55
C PHE A 76 2.41 19.26 0.53
N THR A 77 3.45 19.67 1.26
CA THR A 77 3.87 21.08 1.34
C THR A 77 4.87 21.48 0.25
N ARG A 78 5.38 20.49 -0.49
CA ARG A 78 6.32 20.68 -1.60
C ARG A 78 5.96 19.75 -2.74
N ALA A 79 6.22 20.19 -3.98
CA ALA A 79 6.02 19.39 -5.18
C ALA A 79 7.08 18.30 -5.38
N VAL A 80 8.26 18.46 -4.77
CA VAL A 80 9.37 17.52 -4.93
C VAL A 80 10.08 17.22 -3.60
N VAL A 81 10.60 16.01 -3.48
CA VAL A 81 11.48 15.57 -2.39
C VAL A 81 12.78 15.04 -3.02
N GLY A 82 13.89 15.77 -2.81
CA GLY A 82 15.07 15.54 -3.64
C GLY A 82 14.76 15.86 -5.10
N ASN A 83 14.89 14.86 -5.96
CA ASN A 83 14.53 14.96 -7.39
C ASN A 83 13.21 14.22 -7.72
N PHE A 84 12.49 13.75 -6.70
CA PHE A 84 11.29 12.92 -6.88
C PHE A 84 10.02 13.79 -6.79
N ASP A 85 9.17 13.72 -7.82
CA ASP A 85 7.87 14.40 -7.85
C ASP A 85 6.88 13.69 -6.91
N VAL A 86 6.24 14.45 -6.03
CA VAL A 86 5.33 13.87 -5.04
C VAL A 86 4.01 13.35 -5.64
N ASP A 87 3.62 13.83 -6.82
CA ASP A 87 2.42 13.35 -7.50
C ASP A 87 2.57 11.86 -7.90
N LEU A 88 3.80 11.39 -8.09
CA LEU A 88 4.09 9.98 -8.40
C LEU A 88 3.72 9.02 -7.28
N PHE A 89 3.56 9.46 -6.04
CA PHE A 89 3.06 8.59 -4.97
C PHE A 89 1.62 8.16 -5.21
N GLN A 90 0.79 9.02 -5.78
CA GLN A 90 -0.57 8.65 -6.15
C GLN A 90 -0.57 7.59 -7.25
N GLU A 91 0.29 7.73 -8.26
CA GLU A 91 0.42 6.75 -9.35
C GLU A 91 0.86 5.38 -8.83
N PHE A 92 1.84 5.34 -7.91
CA PHE A 92 2.25 4.10 -7.25
C PHE A 92 1.08 3.40 -6.55
N PHE A 93 0.34 4.13 -5.72
CA PHE A 93 -0.78 3.54 -4.97
C PHE A 93 -1.97 3.19 -5.88
N GLN A 94 -2.22 3.96 -6.93
CA GLN A 94 -3.25 3.65 -7.91
C GLN A 94 -2.93 2.37 -8.68
N GLY A 95 -1.67 2.23 -9.14
CA GLY A 95 -1.17 1.02 -9.78
C GLY A 95 -1.32 -0.21 -8.87
N PHE A 96 -0.91 -0.08 -7.59
CA PHE A 96 -1.07 -1.15 -6.61
C PHE A 96 -2.54 -1.54 -6.39
N VAL A 97 -3.40 -0.57 -6.12
CA VAL A 97 -4.83 -0.78 -5.83
C VAL A 97 -5.55 -1.47 -6.97
N ASN A 98 -5.31 -1.04 -8.21
CA ASN A 98 -5.95 -1.58 -9.40
C ASN A 98 -5.60 -3.06 -9.64
N HIS A 99 -4.40 -3.49 -9.24
CA HIS A 99 -3.90 -4.85 -9.52
C HIS A 99 -3.96 -5.79 -8.31
N ALA A 100 -3.92 -5.24 -7.09
CA ALA A 100 -4.21 -6.01 -5.88
C ALA A 100 -5.71 -6.19 -5.62
N LEU A 101 -6.57 -5.43 -6.31
CA LEU A 101 -8.04 -5.40 -6.16
C LEU A 101 -8.44 -5.11 -4.72
N VAL A 102 -7.92 -4.01 -4.18
CA VAL A 102 -8.14 -3.58 -2.80
C VAL A 102 -8.78 -2.19 -2.73
N SER A 103 -9.50 -1.94 -1.65
CA SER A 103 -9.88 -0.58 -1.27
C SER A 103 -8.84 -0.04 -0.29
N LEU A 104 -8.23 1.09 -0.61
CA LEU A 104 -7.13 1.69 0.16
C LEU A 104 -7.44 3.14 0.51
N HIS A 105 -7.37 3.45 1.79
CA HIS A 105 -7.51 4.81 2.31
C HIS A 105 -6.20 5.24 2.96
N ILE A 106 -5.68 6.40 2.55
CA ILE A 106 -4.43 6.98 3.02
C ILE A 106 -4.71 8.41 3.46
N ASP A 107 -4.47 8.70 4.73
CA ASP A 107 -4.60 10.04 5.26
C ASP A 107 -3.31 10.46 5.98
N ASN A 108 -2.75 11.60 5.63
CA ASN A 108 -1.80 12.28 6.48
C ASN A 108 -2.56 13.24 7.40
N LEU A 109 -2.64 12.88 8.67
CA LEU A 109 -3.44 13.61 9.68
C LEU A 109 -2.72 14.85 10.17
N ARG A 110 -1.40 14.82 10.20
CA ARG A 110 -0.50 15.91 10.63
C ARG A 110 0.83 15.77 9.94
N GLY A 111 1.53 16.88 9.79
CA GLY A 111 2.89 16.94 9.25
C GLY A 111 3.06 18.12 8.31
N HIS A 112 4.27 18.65 8.28
CA HIS A 112 4.65 19.72 7.37
C HIS A 112 5.95 19.44 6.62
N ASN A 113 6.73 18.43 7.05
CA ASN A 113 7.88 17.96 6.32
C ASN A 113 7.44 16.86 5.34
N THR A 114 7.54 17.14 4.05
CA THR A 114 7.06 16.22 3.00
C THR A 114 7.74 14.86 3.05
N HIS A 115 9.03 14.77 3.38
CA HIS A 115 9.72 13.49 3.58
C HIS A 115 9.08 12.68 4.74
N HIS A 116 8.82 13.32 5.88
CA HIS A 116 8.17 12.66 7.03
C HIS A 116 6.74 12.22 6.69
N GLN A 117 5.98 13.02 5.92
CA GLN A 117 4.65 12.64 5.45
C GLN A 117 4.71 11.35 4.62
N ILE A 118 5.61 11.30 3.64
CA ILE A 118 5.79 10.14 2.76
C ILE A 118 6.23 8.91 3.55
N GLU A 119 7.24 9.05 4.37
CA GLU A 119 7.80 7.93 5.15
C GLU A 119 6.75 7.33 6.10
N THR A 120 5.95 8.17 6.78
CA THR A 120 4.86 7.70 7.65
C THR A 120 3.78 6.97 6.87
N VAL A 121 3.45 7.41 5.65
CA VAL A 121 2.50 6.74 4.77
C VAL A 121 2.99 5.34 4.40
N PHE A 122 4.24 5.20 3.93
CA PHE A 122 4.76 3.88 3.54
C PHE A 122 4.92 2.93 4.73
N LYS A 123 5.34 3.43 5.89
CA LYS A 123 5.40 2.63 7.12
C LYS A 123 4.01 2.17 7.57
N ALA A 124 3.01 3.06 7.50
CA ALA A 124 1.63 2.72 7.84
C ALA A 124 1.05 1.70 6.83
N PHE A 125 1.34 1.88 5.54
CA PHE A 125 0.91 0.97 4.48
C PHE A 125 1.46 -0.45 4.70
N GLY A 126 2.78 -0.58 4.93
CA GLY A 126 3.39 -1.89 5.18
C GLY A 126 2.81 -2.60 6.41
N ARG A 127 2.52 -1.85 7.49
CA ARG A 127 1.87 -2.41 8.70
C ARG A 127 0.42 -2.80 8.46
N ALA A 128 -0.35 -1.98 7.74
CA ALA A 128 -1.73 -2.29 7.39
C ALA A 128 -1.82 -3.53 6.47
N LEU A 129 -0.92 -3.62 5.47
CA LEU A 129 -0.79 -4.80 4.62
C LEU A 129 -0.52 -6.06 5.45
N ARG A 130 0.49 -6.02 6.32
CA ARG A 130 0.83 -7.15 7.19
C ARG A 130 -0.39 -7.63 7.98
N MET A 131 -1.12 -6.72 8.62
CA MET A 131 -2.31 -7.05 9.38
C MET A 131 -3.40 -7.69 8.50
N ALA A 132 -3.63 -7.12 7.31
CA ALA A 132 -4.69 -7.59 6.42
C ALA A 132 -4.44 -9.00 5.87
N VAL A 133 -3.16 -9.37 5.62
CA VAL A 133 -2.79 -10.68 5.06
C VAL A 133 -2.52 -11.75 6.12
N GLU A 134 -2.52 -11.40 7.41
CA GLU A 134 -2.38 -12.40 8.48
C GLU A 134 -3.52 -13.42 8.42
N LEU A 135 -3.18 -14.69 8.66
CA LEU A 135 -4.18 -15.75 8.78
C LEU A 135 -4.81 -15.70 10.17
N ASP A 136 -6.14 -15.66 10.24
CA ASP A 136 -6.89 -15.82 11.49
C ASP A 136 -7.21 -17.31 11.69
N PRO A 137 -6.64 -17.99 12.70
CA PRO A 137 -6.91 -19.39 12.95
C PRO A 137 -8.38 -19.71 13.19
N ARG A 138 -9.16 -18.72 13.67
CA ARG A 138 -10.60 -18.86 13.92
C ARG A 138 -11.42 -18.89 12.63
N MET A 139 -10.83 -18.39 11.52
CA MET A 139 -11.44 -18.31 10.19
C MET A 139 -10.83 -19.30 9.21
N ALA A 140 -10.08 -20.30 9.69
CA ALA A 140 -9.38 -21.26 8.85
C ALA A 140 -10.30 -21.88 7.79
N GLY A 141 -9.92 -21.76 6.52
CA GLY A 141 -10.68 -22.28 5.38
C GLY A 141 -11.97 -21.54 5.04
N GLN A 142 -12.34 -20.50 5.79
CA GLN A 142 -13.54 -19.71 5.53
C GLN A 142 -13.23 -18.47 4.69
N MET A 143 -14.14 -18.10 3.79
CA MET A 143 -14.07 -16.82 3.07
C MET A 143 -14.39 -15.68 4.04
N PRO A 144 -13.52 -14.64 4.16
CA PRO A 144 -13.76 -13.51 5.05
C PRO A 144 -14.80 -12.53 4.47
N SER A 145 -15.96 -13.07 4.09
CA SER A 145 -17.07 -12.32 3.49
C SER A 145 -18.39 -13.02 3.78
N THR A 146 -19.37 -12.26 4.27
CA THR A 146 -20.75 -12.75 4.47
C THR A 146 -21.47 -13.09 3.16
N LYS A 147 -20.93 -12.62 2.02
CA LYS A 147 -21.46 -12.91 0.67
C LYS A 147 -20.87 -14.19 0.07
N GLY A 148 -19.90 -14.83 0.73
CA GLY A 148 -19.22 -16.03 0.24
C GLY A 148 -18.25 -15.83 -0.93
N CYS A 149 -18.01 -14.58 -1.34
CA CYS A 149 -17.05 -14.20 -2.39
C CYS A 149 -16.39 -12.85 -2.09
N LEU A 150 -15.22 -12.66 -2.69
CA LEU A 150 -14.43 -11.41 -2.67
C LEU A 150 -13.81 -11.16 -4.05
#